data_c508d0bcb4a590e9805906e32fb45ffb
#
_entry.id   c508d0bcb4a590e9805906e32fb45ffb
#
_cell.length_a   1.000
_cell.length_b   1.000
_cell.length_c   1.000
_cell.angle_alpha   90.00
_cell.angle_beta   90.00
_cell.angle_gamma   90.00
#
_symmetry.space_group_name_H-M   'P 1'
#
loop_
_entity.id
_entity.type
_entity.pdbx_description
1 polymer ?
#
loop_
_entity_poly.entity_id
_entity_poly.type
_entity_poly.pdbx_seq_one_letter_code
_entity_poly.pdbx_strand_id
1 'polypeptide(L)'
;MATKFDFKKSPDVNGTADKTTLYPKIVVAGTKNLENIADDIAKRSGFKAGTVIGLFSDLENLLTDYLADGYNVKLGEIGTFSATLTSRKVTDKKEIRSGSVHFDSVKFKPARHFVKEVCRKGEMELERADPAYGFKTCLLYTSPSPR
;
A
#
# COMPACT_ATOMS: atom_id res chain seq x y z
N MET A 1 14.60 -2.35 -11.71
CA MET A 1 13.41 -3.03 -12.27
C MET A 1 12.34 -1.97 -12.41
N ALA A 2 11.94 -1.63 -13.63
CA ALA A 2 11.04 -0.52 -13.90
C ALA A 2 9.62 -0.78 -13.39
N THR A 3 9.02 0.23 -12.77
CA THR A 3 7.62 0.20 -12.33
C THR A 3 6.72 0.43 -13.54
N LYS A 4 5.92 -0.57 -13.89
CA LYS A 4 5.02 -0.49 -15.05
C LYS A 4 3.67 0.10 -14.65
N PHE A 5 3.11 0.95 -15.50
CA PHE A 5 1.76 1.50 -15.33
C PHE A 5 0.91 1.29 -16.58
N ASP A 6 -0.39 1.26 -16.39
CA ASP A 6 -1.39 1.20 -17.45
C ASP A 6 -2.57 2.11 -17.10
N PHE A 7 -3.38 2.48 -18.10
CA PHE A 7 -4.52 3.35 -17.92
C PHE A 7 -5.80 2.55 -17.71
N LYS A 8 -6.56 2.87 -16.66
CA LYS A 8 -7.90 2.35 -16.42
C LYS A 8 -8.95 3.43 -16.57
N LYS A 9 -10.15 3.02 -17.00
CA LYS A 9 -11.32 3.90 -17.02
C LYS A 9 -11.80 4.15 -15.60
N SER A 10 -12.08 5.42 -15.26
CA SER A 10 -12.70 5.77 -13.98
C SER A 10 -14.13 5.22 -13.95
N PRO A 11 -14.57 4.58 -12.86
CA PRO A 11 -15.98 4.26 -12.70
C PRO A 11 -16.77 5.56 -12.63
N ASP A 12 -17.86 5.63 -13.40
CA ASP A 12 -18.75 6.78 -13.45
C ASP A 12 -19.58 6.82 -12.15
N VAL A 13 -19.19 7.67 -11.22
CA VAL A 13 -19.86 7.80 -9.91
C VAL A 13 -21.18 8.60 -10.02
N ASN A 14 -21.40 9.36 -11.11
CA ASN A 14 -22.51 10.31 -11.24
C ASN A 14 -23.41 10.12 -12.48
N GLY A 15 -23.28 9.01 -13.24
CA GLY A 15 -24.22 8.68 -14.31
C GLY A 15 -24.24 9.65 -15.50
N THR A 16 -23.28 10.54 -15.64
CA THR A 16 -23.08 11.42 -16.81
C THR A 16 -22.13 10.75 -17.79
N ALA A 17 -22.69 9.94 -18.67
CA ALA A 17 -22.02 8.97 -19.55
C ALA A 17 -21.02 9.52 -20.58
N ASP A 18 -20.62 10.77 -20.55
CA ASP A 18 -19.91 11.40 -21.69
C ASP A 18 -18.43 11.69 -21.50
N LYS A 19 -17.81 11.40 -20.34
CA LYS A 19 -16.37 11.57 -20.16
C LYS A 19 -15.74 10.38 -19.45
N THR A 20 -15.34 9.39 -20.22
CA THR A 20 -14.51 8.29 -19.75
C THR A 20 -13.12 8.83 -19.41
N THR A 21 -12.95 9.32 -18.21
CA THR A 21 -11.65 9.80 -17.72
C THR A 21 -10.75 8.61 -17.50
N LEU A 22 -9.58 8.60 -18.14
CA LEU A 22 -8.56 7.61 -17.93
C LEU A 22 -7.65 8.05 -16.79
N TYR A 23 -7.32 7.14 -15.86
CA TYR A 23 -6.33 7.38 -14.82
C TYR A 23 -5.23 6.32 -14.86
N PRO A 24 -3.97 6.70 -14.58
CA PRO A 24 -2.87 5.76 -14.54
C PRO A 24 -2.99 4.87 -13.30
N LYS A 25 -2.76 3.58 -13.48
CA LYS A 25 -2.71 2.60 -12.40
C LYS A 25 -1.45 1.75 -12.53
N ILE A 26 -0.79 1.51 -11.39
CA ILE A 26 0.38 0.62 -11.34
C ILE A 26 -0.04 -0.80 -11.72
N VAL A 27 0.73 -1.43 -12.61
CA VAL A 27 0.63 -2.85 -12.92
C VAL A 27 1.41 -3.60 -11.84
N VAL A 28 0.68 -4.36 -11.02
CA VAL A 28 1.28 -5.12 -9.92
C VAL A 28 2.10 -6.27 -10.50
N ALA A 29 3.40 -6.26 -10.28
CA ALA A 29 4.32 -7.29 -10.76
C ALA A 29 4.21 -8.60 -9.95
N GLY A 30 3.69 -8.53 -8.73
CA GLY A 30 3.52 -9.68 -7.83
C GLY A 30 3.49 -9.25 -6.38
N THR A 31 3.32 -10.22 -5.50
CA THR A 31 3.35 -10.01 -4.04
C THR A 31 4.61 -10.65 -3.47
N LYS A 32 5.35 -9.91 -2.68
CA LYS A 32 6.48 -10.42 -1.90
C LYS A 32 6.00 -10.86 -0.53
N ASN A 33 6.16 -12.14 -0.22
CA ASN A 33 5.82 -12.71 1.07
C ASN A 33 6.94 -12.47 2.10
N LEU A 34 6.64 -12.73 3.37
CA LEU A 34 7.62 -12.60 4.47
C LEU A 34 8.89 -13.41 4.21
N GLU A 35 8.77 -14.61 3.66
CA GLU A 35 9.91 -15.47 3.30
C GLU A 35 10.85 -14.79 2.30
N ASN A 36 10.29 -14.18 1.24
CA ASN A 36 11.10 -13.46 0.25
C ASN A 36 11.81 -12.25 0.87
N ILE A 37 11.14 -11.55 1.79
CA ILE A 37 11.71 -10.41 2.51
C ILE A 37 12.82 -10.89 3.46
N ALA A 38 12.60 -12.01 4.15
CA ALA A 38 13.57 -12.60 5.06
C ALA A 38 14.84 -13.05 4.32
N ASP A 39 14.70 -13.67 3.15
CA ASP A 39 15.83 -14.05 2.29
C ASP A 39 16.62 -12.83 1.79
N ASP A 40 15.92 -11.78 1.38
CA ASP A 40 16.56 -10.55 0.93
C ASP A 40 17.29 -9.81 2.07
N ILE A 41 16.74 -9.83 3.28
CA ILE A 41 17.40 -9.32 4.49
C ILE A 41 18.60 -10.19 4.85
N ALA A 42 18.47 -11.51 4.82
CA ALA A 42 19.55 -12.46 5.12
C ALA A 42 20.77 -12.22 4.21
N LYS A 43 20.55 -12.02 2.91
CA LYS A 43 21.62 -11.70 1.95
C LYS A 43 22.35 -10.39 2.24
N ARG A 44 21.66 -9.40 2.82
CA ARG A 44 22.23 -8.06 3.11
C ARG A 44 22.91 -7.99 4.48
N SER A 45 22.31 -8.62 5.49
CA SER A 45 22.72 -8.48 6.89
C SER A 45 23.56 -9.63 7.42
N GLY A 46 23.61 -10.77 6.70
CA GLY A 46 24.26 -11.99 7.16
C GLY A 46 23.47 -12.77 8.22
N PHE A 47 22.27 -12.32 8.61
CA PHE A 47 21.39 -13.10 9.47
C PHE A 47 20.81 -14.31 8.72
N LYS A 48 20.47 -15.37 9.46
CA LYS A 48 19.73 -16.49 8.86
C LYS A 48 18.28 -16.08 8.61
N ALA A 49 17.71 -16.49 7.46
CA ALA A 49 16.33 -16.17 7.11
C ALA A 49 15.32 -16.60 8.22
N GLY A 50 15.52 -17.76 8.83
CA GLY A 50 14.69 -18.21 9.95
C GLY A 50 14.72 -17.29 11.17
N THR A 51 15.86 -16.67 11.47
CA THR A 51 15.97 -15.68 12.56
C THR A 51 15.16 -14.43 12.24
N VAL A 52 15.19 -13.99 10.98
CA VAL A 52 14.42 -12.83 10.53
C VAL A 52 12.92 -13.10 10.62
N ILE A 53 12.47 -14.28 10.19
CA ILE A 53 11.06 -14.69 10.32
C ILE A 53 10.62 -14.71 11.78
N GLY A 54 11.46 -15.25 12.68
CA GLY A 54 11.19 -15.25 14.12
C GLY A 54 11.01 -13.85 14.69
N LEU A 55 11.90 -12.91 14.33
CA LEU A 55 11.79 -11.51 14.75
C LEU A 55 10.50 -10.82 14.25
N PHE A 56 10.06 -11.13 13.03
CA PHE A 56 8.79 -10.60 12.52
C PHE A 56 7.59 -11.19 13.26
N SER A 57 7.62 -12.49 13.62
CA SER A 57 6.58 -13.11 14.42
C SER A 57 6.48 -12.49 15.82
N ASP A 58 7.61 -12.26 16.48
CA ASP A 58 7.66 -11.57 17.77
C ASP A 58 7.15 -10.13 17.66
N LEU A 59 7.50 -9.42 16.59
CA LEU A 59 7.01 -8.07 16.31
C LEU A 59 5.47 -8.05 16.13
N GLU A 60 4.90 -9.03 15.43
CA GLU A 60 3.46 -9.17 15.23
C GLU A 60 2.73 -9.34 16.56
N ASN A 61 3.25 -10.21 17.44
CA ASN A 61 2.70 -10.43 18.77
C ASN A 61 2.75 -9.15 19.62
N LEU A 62 3.90 -8.49 19.66
CA LEU A 62 4.08 -7.24 20.41
C LEU A 62 3.19 -6.11 19.88
N LEU A 63 3.01 -6.01 18.55
CA LEU A 63 2.10 -5.04 17.95
C LEU A 63 0.66 -5.28 18.40
N THR A 64 0.24 -6.54 18.42
CA THR A 64 -1.10 -6.94 18.87
C THR A 64 -1.34 -6.54 20.30
N ASP A 65 -0.39 -6.87 21.20
CA ASP A 65 -0.49 -6.56 22.62
C ASP A 65 -0.55 -5.05 22.88
N TYR A 66 0.38 -4.28 22.30
CA TYR A 66 0.40 -2.83 22.50
C TYR A 66 -0.83 -2.11 21.94
N LEU A 67 -1.33 -2.55 20.77
CA LEU A 67 -2.53 -1.95 20.19
C LEU A 67 -3.78 -2.32 20.99
N ALA A 68 -3.86 -3.52 21.56
CA ALA A 68 -4.93 -3.93 22.46
C ALA A 68 -4.91 -3.14 23.77
N ASP A 69 -3.73 -2.81 24.28
CA ASP A 69 -3.55 -1.94 25.46
C ASP A 69 -3.80 -0.46 25.17
N GLY A 70 -4.11 -0.09 23.92
CA GLY A 70 -4.45 1.28 23.52
C GLY A 70 -3.25 2.15 23.16
N TYR A 71 -2.04 1.58 23.01
CA TYR A 71 -0.87 2.32 22.55
C TYR A 71 -0.88 2.49 21.03
N ASN A 72 -0.35 3.60 20.56
CA ASN A 72 0.04 3.76 19.17
C ASN A 72 1.47 3.28 18.98
N VAL A 73 1.72 2.41 18.01
CA VAL A 73 3.04 1.84 17.77
C VAL A 73 3.68 2.45 16.55
N LYS A 74 4.79 3.16 16.75
CA LYS A 74 5.58 3.75 15.67
C LYS A 74 6.73 2.83 15.30
N LEU A 75 6.72 2.31 14.07
CA LEU A 75 7.81 1.50 13.51
C LEU A 75 8.81 2.39 12.76
N GLY A 76 9.74 2.99 13.50
CA GLY A 76 10.80 3.83 12.94
C GLY A 76 10.31 4.82 11.90
N GLU A 77 10.93 4.80 10.72
CA GLU A 77 10.59 5.65 9.58
C GLU A 77 9.51 5.06 8.65
N ILE A 78 8.99 3.87 8.94
CA ILE A 78 7.95 3.21 8.11
C ILE A 78 6.60 3.88 8.33
N GLY A 79 6.17 4.01 9.59
CA GLY A 79 4.89 4.60 9.92
C GLY A 79 4.40 4.27 11.32
N THR A 80 3.15 4.60 11.58
CA THR A 80 2.51 4.41 12.88
C THR A 80 1.22 3.59 12.72
N PHE A 81 1.07 2.58 13.57
CA PHE A 81 -0.14 1.80 13.73
C PHE A 81 -0.97 2.36 14.88
N SER A 82 -2.28 2.41 14.71
CA SER A 82 -3.22 2.85 15.73
C SER A 82 -4.52 2.04 15.66
N ALA A 83 -5.03 1.63 16.79
CA ALA A 83 -6.34 0.98 16.88
C ALA A 83 -7.46 2.02 16.83
N THR A 84 -8.61 1.66 16.27
CA THR A 84 -9.81 2.48 16.25
C THR A 84 -10.97 1.75 16.88
N LEU A 85 -11.82 2.52 17.55
CA LEU A 85 -13.01 2.02 18.20
C LEU A 85 -14.25 2.45 17.41
N THR A 86 -15.26 1.62 17.45
CA THR A 86 -16.59 1.92 16.95
C THR A 86 -17.65 1.73 18.05
N SER A 87 -18.72 2.52 17.97
CA SER A 87 -19.89 2.37 18.84
C SER A 87 -21.16 2.75 18.10
N ARG A 88 -22.32 2.43 18.68
CA ARG A 88 -23.59 2.96 18.20
C ARG A 88 -23.57 4.50 18.29
N LYS A 89 -24.04 5.17 17.24
CA LYS A 89 -24.18 6.63 17.25
C LYS A 89 -25.23 7.04 18.27
N VAL A 90 -24.85 7.87 19.24
CA VAL A 90 -25.73 8.40 20.28
C VAL A 90 -25.50 9.90 20.40
N THR A 91 -26.53 10.61 20.85
CA THR A 91 -26.50 12.07 20.99
C THR A 91 -25.97 12.47 22.37
N ASP A 92 -26.21 11.64 23.40
CA ASP A 92 -25.75 11.89 24.78
C ASP A 92 -24.68 10.88 25.20
N LYS A 93 -23.62 11.38 25.84
CA LYS A 93 -22.51 10.56 26.37
C LYS A 93 -22.98 9.52 27.40
N LYS A 94 -24.08 9.83 28.14
CA LYS A 94 -24.67 8.93 29.15
C LYS A 94 -25.31 7.68 28.56
N GLU A 95 -25.62 7.69 27.27
CA GLU A 95 -26.22 6.55 26.56
C GLU A 95 -25.22 5.51 26.13
N ILE A 96 -23.90 5.86 26.09
CA ILE A 96 -22.83 4.93 25.75
C ILE A 96 -22.44 4.15 26.99
N ARG A 97 -22.70 2.84 26.94
CA ARG A 97 -22.18 1.88 27.93
C ARG A 97 -20.88 1.28 27.38
N SER A 98 -19.94 0.95 28.26
CA SER A 98 -18.66 0.30 27.87
C SER A 98 -18.84 -0.95 27.00
N GLY A 99 -19.89 -1.73 27.24
CA GLY A 99 -20.25 -2.90 26.44
C GLY A 99 -20.76 -2.61 25.02
N SER A 100 -21.02 -1.33 24.65
CA SER A 100 -21.40 -0.95 23.28
C SER A 100 -20.26 -0.39 22.44
N VAL A 101 -19.06 -0.33 23.01
CA VAL A 101 -17.83 0.12 22.33
C VAL A 101 -17.00 -1.09 21.97
N HIS A 102 -16.63 -1.19 20.70
CA HIS A 102 -15.85 -2.33 20.19
C HIS A 102 -14.64 -1.84 19.38
N PHE A 103 -13.60 -2.65 19.34
CA PHE A 103 -12.50 -2.43 18.38
C PHE A 103 -13.04 -2.61 16.96
N ASP A 104 -12.75 -1.65 16.09
CA ASP A 104 -13.21 -1.64 14.70
C ASP A 104 -12.11 -2.12 13.75
N SER A 105 -11.01 -1.41 13.77
CA SER A 105 -9.92 -1.70 12.84
C SER A 105 -8.59 -1.15 13.34
N VAL A 106 -7.52 -1.57 12.69
CA VAL A 106 -6.18 -1.01 12.86
C VAL A 106 -5.86 -0.13 11.66
N LYS A 107 -5.52 1.13 11.93
CA LYS A 107 -5.10 2.08 10.90
C LYS A 107 -3.59 2.17 10.86
N PHE A 108 -3.05 2.15 9.64
CA PHE A 108 -1.65 2.40 9.39
C PHE A 108 -1.48 3.78 8.74
N LYS A 109 -0.66 4.62 9.34
CA LYS A 109 -0.28 5.93 8.80
C LYS A 109 1.20 5.91 8.42
N PRO A 110 1.55 5.90 7.13
CA PRO A 110 2.93 5.88 6.70
C PRO A 110 3.64 7.17 7.09
N ALA A 111 4.93 7.08 7.38
CA ALA A 111 5.76 8.25 7.65
C ALA A 111 5.98 9.08 6.37
N ARG A 112 6.02 10.40 6.48
CA ARG A 112 6.20 11.30 5.33
C ARG A 112 7.50 11.03 4.56
N HIS A 113 8.57 10.72 5.27
CA HIS A 113 9.86 10.37 4.67
C HIS A 113 9.74 9.11 3.83
N PHE A 114 9.13 8.06 4.38
CA PHE A 114 8.89 6.80 3.67
C PHE A 114 8.12 7.00 2.36
N VAL A 115 7.01 7.76 2.41
CA VAL A 115 6.21 8.06 1.21
C VAL A 115 7.04 8.80 0.16
N LYS A 116 7.81 9.84 0.57
CA LYS A 116 8.66 10.59 -0.35
C LYS A 116 9.71 9.72 -1.02
N GLU A 117 10.36 8.82 -0.27
CA GLU A 117 11.38 7.91 -0.82
C GLU A 117 10.77 6.89 -1.80
N VAL A 118 9.60 6.34 -1.50
CA VAL A 118 8.89 5.44 -2.41
C VAL A 118 8.49 6.17 -3.70
N CYS A 119 7.92 7.37 -3.60
CA CYS A 119 7.56 8.19 -4.76
C CYS A 119 8.82 8.52 -5.60
N ARG A 120 9.88 9.02 -4.98
CA ARG A 120 11.12 9.36 -5.67
C ARG A 120 11.71 8.17 -6.43
N LYS A 121 11.80 7.01 -5.80
CA LYS A 121 12.32 5.79 -6.45
C LYS A 121 11.37 5.30 -7.54
N GLY A 122 10.06 5.35 -7.31
CA GLY A 122 9.06 4.93 -8.29
C GLY A 122 9.06 5.82 -9.53
N GLU A 123 9.16 7.14 -9.38
CA GLU A 123 9.19 8.10 -10.51
C GLU A 123 10.44 7.94 -11.38
N MET A 124 11.57 7.55 -10.82
CA MET A 124 12.81 7.33 -11.59
C MET A 124 12.78 6.10 -12.50
N GLU A 125 11.86 5.17 -12.25
CA GLU A 125 11.79 3.89 -12.96
C GLU A 125 10.39 3.64 -13.57
N LEU A 126 9.62 4.70 -13.87
CA LEU A 126 8.28 4.57 -14.45
C LEU A 126 8.36 4.24 -15.94
N GLU A 127 7.79 3.11 -16.33
CA GLU A 127 7.62 2.69 -17.71
C GLU A 127 6.16 2.35 -18.01
N ARG A 128 5.69 2.67 -19.20
CA ARG A 128 4.38 2.22 -19.66
C ARG A 128 4.43 0.71 -19.90
N ALA A 129 3.41 -0.02 -19.42
CA ALA A 129 3.28 -1.44 -19.69
C ALA A 129 3.17 -1.71 -21.19
N ASP A 130 3.87 -2.74 -21.67
CA ASP A 130 3.87 -3.13 -23.07
C ASP A 130 2.45 -3.49 -23.53
N PRO A 131 2.03 -3.13 -24.76
CA PRO A 131 0.68 -3.39 -25.28
C PRO A 131 0.26 -4.85 -25.33
N ALA A 132 1.17 -5.80 -25.11
CA ALA A 132 0.85 -7.20 -24.92
C ALA A 132 -0.14 -7.48 -23.77
N TYR A 133 -0.35 -6.53 -22.86
CA TYR A 133 -1.35 -6.59 -21.80
C TYR A 133 -2.71 -5.97 -22.16
N GLY A 134 -3.10 -5.96 -23.41
CA GLY A 134 -4.48 -5.72 -23.83
C GLY A 134 -4.81 -4.37 -24.44
N PHE A 135 -3.88 -3.45 -24.54
CA PHE A 135 -4.07 -2.23 -25.32
C PHE A 135 -3.24 -2.28 -26.62
N LYS A 136 -3.92 -2.53 -27.74
CA LYS A 136 -3.32 -2.27 -29.05
C LYS A 136 -2.95 -0.78 -29.08
N THR A 137 -1.67 -0.50 -28.97
CA THR A 137 -1.15 0.85 -29.24
C THR A 137 -1.51 1.18 -30.66
N CYS A 138 -2.25 2.26 -30.86
CA CYS A 138 -2.37 2.87 -32.17
C CYS A 138 -0.94 3.21 -32.61
N LEU A 139 -0.39 2.45 -33.56
CA LEU A 139 0.87 2.70 -34.23
C LEU A 139 0.75 3.97 -35.06
N LEU A 140 0.89 5.13 -34.43
CA LEU A 140 1.03 6.41 -35.07
C LEU A 140 2.21 7.17 -34.49
N TYR A 141 3.37 6.52 -34.49
CA TYR A 141 4.64 7.21 -34.46
C TYR A 141 5.62 6.53 -35.40
N THR A 142 5.34 6.58 -36.67
CA THR A 142 6.37 6.49 -37.70
C THR A 142 7.03 7.85 -37.72
N SER A 143 8.21 7.93 -37.12
CA SER A 143 9.13 9.05 -37.32
C SER A 143 9.32 9.26 -38.83
N PRO A 144 9.07 10.46 -39.39
CA PRO A 144 9.45 10.72 -40.75
C PRO A 144 10.98 10.69 -40.84
N SER A 145 11.49 9.77 -41.64
CA SER A 145 12.90 9.72 -42.01
C SER A 145 13.30 11.06 -42.68
N PRO A 146 14.37 11.73 -42.22
CA PRO A 146 14.84 12.92 -42.91
C PRO A 146 15.48 12.49 -44.25
N ARG A 147 15.00 13.12 -45.31
CA ARG A 147 15.73 13.18 -46.57
C ARG A 147 16.69 14.35 -46.54
#